data_c3c78379df14674a4ec3def6e6f56ec2
#
_entry.id   c3c78379df14674a4ec3def6e6f56ec2
#
_cell.length_a   1.000
_cell.length_b   1.000
_cell.length_c   1.000
_cell.angle_alpha   90.00
_cell.angle_beta   90.00
_cell.angle_gamma   90.00
#
_symmetry.space_group_name_H-M   'P 1'
#
loop_
_entity.id
_entity.type
_entity.pdbx_description
1 polymer ?
#
loop_
_entity_poly.entity_id
_entity_poly.type
_entity_poly.pdbx_seq_one_letter_code
_entity_poly.pdbx_strand_id
1 'polypeptide(L)'
;MEKKVLIVLYELYKIYSGVTIKNSLKSIKFSVYCATRPGQEVWVLGSIPEFGNWGLNGACKLHWNKGHIWKGERIIERDIDYFEFKFVIEKKGKIEWWQEGGNNKINLKNITKDGKNKSGMYNYYNNSRYTYNHENGTLLIEYDWPDDDPGYDS
;
A
#
# COMPACT_ATOMS: atom_id res chain seq x y z
N MET A 1 27.16 35.40 3.98
CA MET A 1 27.94 34.23 3.53
C MET A 1 27.73 33.04 4.46
N GLU A 2 27.83 33.25 5.73
CA GLU A 2 27.70 32.18 6.72
C GLU A 2 26.34 31.47 6.67
N LYS A 3 25.26 32.19 6.36
CA LYS A 3 23.92 31.59 6.27
C LYS A 3 23.82 30.53 5.18
N LYS A 4 24.45 30.73 4.00
CA LYS A 4 24.43 29.75 2.91
C LYS A 4 25.23 28.50 3.27
N VAL A 5 26.37 28.66 3.93
CA VAL A 5 27.20 27.54 4.38
C VAL A 5 26.46 26.73 5.43
N LEU A 6 25.79 27.37 6.38
CA LEU A 6 25.01 26.69 7.42
C LEU A 6 23.85 25.89 6.85
N ILE A 7 23.17 26.41 5.81
CA ILE A 7 22.07 25.68 5.17
C ILE A 7 22.60 24.42 4.48
N VAL A 8 23.71 24.50 3.78
CA VAL A 8 24.32 23.34 3.11
C VAL A 8 24.76 22.29 4.14
N LEU A 9 25.39 22.71 5.24
CA LEU A 9 25.81 21.79 6.30
C LEU A 9 24.61 21.11 6.97
N TYR A 10 23.50 21.83 7.17
CA TYR A 10 22.29 21.28 7.74
C TYR A 10 21.67 20.24 6.82
N GLU A 11 21.61 20.48 5.53
CA GLU A 11 21.12 19.49 4.55
C GLU A 11 22.01 18.26 4.50
N LEU A 12 23.33 18.42 4.55
CA LEU A 12 24.26 17.31 4.65
C LEU A 12 24.08 16.52 5.95
N TYR A 13 23.89 17.22 7.05
CA TYR A 13 23.62 16.59 8.33
C TYR A 13 22.34 15.73 8.29
N LYS A 14 21.28 16.24 7.70
CA LYS A 14 20.05 15.46 7.51
C LYS A 14 20.29 14.19 6.71
N ILE A 15 21.07 14.27 5.63
CA ILE A 15 21.40 13.12 4.78
C ILE A 15 22.17 12.09 5.61
N TYR A 16 23.18 12.49 6.35
CA TYR A 16 23.99 11.58 7.15
C TYR A 16 23.25 11.02 8.36
N SER A 17 22.38 11.79 8.98
CA SER A 17 21.60 11.32 10.13
C SER A 17 20.46 10.39 9.75
N GLY A 18 20.14 10.25 8.47
CA GLY A 18 19.01 9.45 8.01
C GLY A 18 17.65 10.09 8.25
N VAL A 19 17.61 11.30 8.81
CA VAL A 19 16.35 11.99 9.14
C VAL A 19 15.55 12.34 7.88
N THR A 20 16.23 12.62 6.75
CA THR A 20 15.59 12.93 5.49
C THR A 20 14.93 11.73 4.80
N ILE A 21 15.26 10.51 5.21
CA ILE A 21 14.69 9.29 4.62
C ILE A 21 13.21 9.12 5.02
N LYS A 22 12.77 9.79 6.09
CA LYS A 22 11.41 9.65 6.61
C LYS A 22 10.30 10.20 5.69
N ASN A 23 10.64 11.09 4.78
CA ASN A 23 9.64 11.87 4.06
C ASN A 23 9.52 11.48 2.60
N SER A 24 9.87 10.25 2.28
CA SER A 24 9.98 9.87 0.88
C SER A 24 8.75 9.20 0.32
N LEU A 25 7.78 8.76 1.13
CA LEU A 25 6.57 8.14 0.60
C LEU A 25 5.71 9.18 -0.12
N LYS A 26 5.57 9.02 -1.44
CA LYS A 26 4.80 9.94 -2.29
C LYS A 26 3.59 9.30 -2.92
N SER A 27 3.63 7.99 -3.15
CA SER A 27 2.50 7.27 -3.70
C SER A 27 2.48 5.81 -3.25
N ILE A 28 1.28 5.24 -3.24
CA ILE A 28 1.07 3.83 -2.98
C ILE A 28 0.33 3.26 -4.18
N LYS A 29 0.93 2.27 -4.83
CA LYS A 29 0.36 1.57 -5.97
C LYS A 29 -0.05 0.16 -5.57
N PHE A 30 -1.16 -0.30 -6.13
CA PHE A 30 -1.67 -1.64 -5.90
C PHE A 30 -1.74 -2.41 -7.22
N SER A 31 -1.42 -3.69 -7.15
CA SER A 31 -1.62 -4.65 -8.24
C SER A 31 -2.12 -5.95 -7.62
N VAL A 32 -3.39 -6.27 -7.85
CA VAL A 32 -4.06 -7.39 -7.21
C VAL A 32 -4.60 -8.34 -8.26
N TYR A 33 -4.14 -9.59 -8.23
CA TYR A 33 -4.80 -10.64 -9.00
C TYR A 33 -6.06 -11.09 -8.26
N CYS A 34 -7.21 -10.97 -8.92
CA CYS A 34 -8.48 -11.42 -8.36
C CYS A 34 -9.45 -11.70 -9.52
N ALA A 35 -9.76 -12.96 -9.74
CA ALA A 35 -10.77 -13.33 -10.73
C ALA A 35 -12.15 -13.07 -10.15
N THR A 36 -12.77 -12.00 -10.58
CA THR A 36 -14.06 -11.54 -10.12
C THR A 36 -15.18 -11.91 -11.09
N ARG A 37 -16.42 -11.78 -10.62
CA ARG A 37 -17.62 -11.92 -11.43
C ARG A 37 -18.13 -10.55 -11.88
N PRO A 38 -18.99 -10.52 -12.93
CA PRO A 38 -19.59 -9.26 -13.34
C PRO A 38 -20.24 -8.53 -12.17
N GLY A 39 -19.94 -7.23 -12.04
CA GLY A 39 -20.46 -6.37 -10.99
C GLY A 39 -19.63 -6.34 -9.72
N GLN A 40 -18.71 -7.27 -9.56
CA GLN A 40 -17.75 -7.22 -8.43
C GLN A 40 -16.59 -6.30 -8.75
N GLU A 41 -16.14 -5.56 -7.74
CA GLU A 41 -14.99 -4.67 -7.84
C GLU A 41 -14.08 -4.85 -6.64
N VAL A 42 -12.79 -4.68 -6.84
CA VAL A 42 -11.80 -4.78 -5.76
C VAL A 42 -11.45 -3.39 -5.27
N TRP A 43 -11.47 -3.21 -3.95
CA TRP A 43 -11.17 -1.95 -3.29
C TRP A 43 -10.13 -2.18 -2.19
N VAL A 44 -9.48 -1.08 -1.77
CA VAL A 44 -8.58 -1.07 -0.61
C VAL A 44 -9.18 -0.17 0.45
N LEU A 45 -9.42 -0.73 1.63
CA LEU A 45 -9.83 0.00 2.81
C LEU A 45 -8.68 0.00 3.82
N GLY A 46 -8.51 1.07 4.54
CA GLY A 46 -7.41 1.13 5.50
C GLY A 46 -7.55 2.23 6.53
N SER A 47 -6.57 2.30 7.41
CA SER A 47 -6.56 3.15 8.60
C SER A 47 -6.29 4.62 8.33
N ILE A 48 -5.96 4.99 7.10
CA ILE A 48 -5.66 6.38 6.73
C ILE A 48 -6.76 6.96 5.85
N PRO A 49 -6.91 8.31 5.81
CA PRO A 49 -7.96 8.94 4.99
C PRO A 49 -7.90 8.56 3.52
N GLU A 50 -6.71 8.36 2.98
CA GLU A 50 -6.49 7.94 1.59
C GLU A 50 -7.14 6.58 1.27
N PHE A 51 -7.41 5.78 2.31
CA PHE A 51 -8.11 4.49 2.20
C PHE A 51 -9.43 4.48 2.97
N GLY A 52 -10.03 5.67 3.15
CA GLY A 52 -11.38 5.82 3.68
C GLY A 52 -11.56 5.64 5.19
N ASN A 53 -10.48 5.55 5.96
CA ASN A 53 -10.56 5.27 7.41
C ASN A 53 -11.47 4.07 7.70
N TRP A 54 -11.24 2.97 6.99
CA TRP A 54 -11.99 1.71 7.05
C TRP A 54 -13.40 1.77 6.47
N GLY A 55 -13.82 2.89 5.90
CA GLY A 55 -15.10 3.02 5.23
C GLY A 55 -14.98 2.94 3.70
N LEU A 56 -15.98 2.38 3.04
CA LEU A 56 -16.00 2.27 1.59
C LEU A 56 -16.00 3.66 0.93
N ASN A 57 -16.69 4.62 1.57
CA ASN A 57 -16.67 6.00 1.11
C ASN A 57 -15.27 6.60 1.37
N GLY A 58 -14.59 6.98 0.30
CA GLY A 58 -13.21 7.47 0.36
C GLY A 58 -12.13 6.39 0.25
N ALA A 59 -12.52 5.12 0.19
CA ALA A 59 -11.59 4.02 -0.03
C ALA A 59 -10.99 4.05 -1.44
N CYS A 60 -9.93 3.29 -1.66
CA CYS A 60 -9.25 3.23 -2.96
C CYS A 60 -9.89 2.16 -3.84
N LYS A 61 -10.62 2.61 -4.86
CA LYS A 61 -11.17 1.72 -5.88
C LYS A 61 -10.07 1.30 -6.84
N LEU A 62 -9.92 0.00 -7.07
CA LEU A 62 -9.03 -0.52 -8.09
C LEU A 62 -9.76 -0.70 -9.41
N HIS A 63 -9.00 -0.75 -10.50
CA HIS A 63 -9.53 -0.87 -11.85
C HIS A 63 -9.07 -2.17 -12.49
N TRP A 64 -10.03 -2.89 -13.10
CA TRP A 64 -9.76 -4.16 -13.74
C TRP A 64 -8.92 -3.98 -15.01
N ASN A 65 -7.96 -4.88 -15.17
CA ASN A 65 -7.14 -5.00 -16.37
C ASN A 65 -7.18 -6.45 -16.85
N LYS A 66 -6.87 -6.66 -18.14
CA LYS A 66 -6.82 -8.00 -18.73
C LYS A 66 -5.96 -8.95 -17.91
N GLY A 67 -6.45 -10.16 -17.69
CA GLY A 67 -5.82 -11.15 -16.83
C GLY A 67 -6.26 -11.06 -15.37
N HIS A 68 -7.37 -10.36 -15.11
CA HIS A 68 -7.91 -10.16 -13.75
C HIS A 68 -6.93 -9.48 -12.81
N ILE A 69 -6.17 -8.52 -13.32
CA ILE A 69 -5.28 -7.69 -12.51
C ILE A 69 -5.98 -6.37 -12.23
N TRP A 70 -6.21 -6.11 -10.94
CA TRP A 70 -6.82 -4.89 -10.45
C TRP A 70 -5.73 -3.93 -10.01
N LYS A 71 -5.75 -2.70 -10.54
CA LYS A 71 -4.70 -1.71 -10.26
C LYS A 71 -5.31 -0.41 -9.77
N GLY A 72 -4.57 0.26 -8.89
CA GLY A 72 -4.92 1.58 -8.40
C GLY A 72 -3.74 2.27 -7.76
N GLU A 73 -3.92 3.54 -7.46
CA GLU A 73 -2.87 4.38 -6.88
C GLU A 73 -3.51 5.44 -5.99
N ARG A 74 -2.81 5.77 -4.90
CA ARG A 74 -3.10 6.94 -4.07
C ARG A 74 -1.84 7.77 -3.90
N ILE A 75 -1.97 9.06 -4.18
CA ILE A 75 -0.92 10.03 -3.92
C ILE A 75 -0.93 10.37 -2.44
N ILE A 76 0.27 10.40 -1.84
CA ILE A 76 0.44 10.73 -0.43
C ILE A 76 1.10 12.09 -0.33
N GLU A 77 0.42 13.04 0.29
CA GLU A 77 0.87 14.43 0.40
C GLU A 77 1.25 14.83 1.83
N ARG A 78 1.42 13.86 2.69
CA ARG A 78 1.77 14.06 4.10
C ARG A 78 2.69 12.95 4.58
N ASP A 79 3.35 13.15 5.72
CA ASP A 79 4.23 12.14 6.29
C ASP A 79 3.40 11.00 6.89
N ILE A 80 3.66 9.79 6.41
CA ILE A 80 3.06 8.57 6.92
C ILE A 80 4.18 7.57 7.15
N ASP A 81 4.29 7.08 8.39
CA ASP A 81 5.24 6.03 8.75
C ASP A 81 4.58 4.66 8.84
N TYR A 82 3.29 4.61 9.16
CA TYR A 82 2.57 3.39 9.46
C TYR A 82 1.12 3.48 9.04
N PHE A 83 0.61 2.40 8.45
CA PHE A 83 -0.83 2.24 8.20
C PHE A 83 -1.18 0.77 8.07
N GLU A 84 -2.48 0.47 8.24
CA GLU A 84 -3.04 -0.85 8.03
C GLU A 84 -4.08 -0.79 6.93
N PHE A 85 -4.25 -1.90 6.23
CA PHE A 85 -5.23 -1.98 5.14
C PHE A 85 -5.67 -3.42 4.88
N LYS A 86 -6.77 -3.57 4.15
CA LYS A 86 -7.26 -4.84 3.63
C LYS A 86 -7.82 -4.64 2.23
N PHE A 87 -7.75 -5.70 1.44
CA PHE A 87 -8.48 -5.75 0.18
C PHE A 87 -9.89 -6.28 0.44
N VAL A 88 -10.85 -5.75 -0.31
CA VAL A 88 -12.25 -6.18 -0.25
C VAL A 88 -12.80 -6.35 -1.65
N ILE A 89 -13.80 -7.23 -1.77
CA ILE A 89 -14.62 -7.35 -2.97
C ILE A 89 -15.96 -6.68 -2.68
N GLU A 90 -16.29 -5.68 -3.49
CA GLU A 90 -17.51 -4.88 -3.36
C GLU A 90 -18.45 -5.21 -4.50
N LYS A 91 -19.76 -5.17 -4.23
CA LYS A 91 -20.81 -5.28 -5.23
C LYS A 91 -22.02 -4.45 -4.82
N LYS A 92 -22.50 -3.60 -5.73
CA LYS A 92 -23.69 -2.75 -5.49
C LYS A 92 -23.62 -1.92 -4.21
N GLY A 93 -22.45 -1.36 -3.90
CA GLY A 93 -22.24 -0.52 -2.72
C GLY A 93 -22.04 -1.25 -1.42
N LYS A 94 -21.95 -2.58 -1.45
CA LYS A 94 -21.75 -3.41 -0.25
C LYS A 94 -20.50 -4.25 -0.37
N ILE A 95 -19.78 -4.41 0.75
CA ILE A 95 -18.65 -5.32 0.82
C ILE A 95 -19.18 -6.74 0.94
N GLU A 96 -18.89 -7.58 -0.07
CA GLU A 96 -19.24 -8.99 -0.04
C GLU A 96 -18.18 -9.81 0.69
N TRP A 97 -16.91 -9.51 0.46
CA TRP A 97 -15.80 -10.30 0.99
C TRP A 97 -14.67 -9.39 1.47
N TRP A 98 -14.16 -9.72 2.64
CA TRP A 98 -12.92 -9.17 3.15
C TRP A 98 -11.79 -10.16 2.90
N GLN A 99 -10.60 -9.64 2.58
CA GLN A 99 -9.38 -10.44 2.59
C GLN A 99 -9.28 -11.22 3.90
N GLU A 100 -8.98 -12.51 3.84
CA GLU A 100 -8.85 -13.33 5.03
C GLU A 100 -7.63 -12.97 5.87
N GLY A 101 -7.70 -13.30 7.16
CA GLY A 101 -6.62 -13.06 8.10
C GLY A 101 -6.66 -11.67 8.71
N GLY A 102 -5.57 -11.29 9.36
CA GLY A 102 -5.43 -9.99 9.98
C GLY A 102 -5.22 -8.87 8.97
N ASN A 103 -5.19 -7.65 9.46
CA ASN A 103 -4.90 -6.49 8.63
C ASN A 103 -3.47 -6.58 8.07
N ASN A 104 -3.30 -6.14 6.84
CA ASN A 104 -1.96 -5.86 6.32
C ASN A 104 -1.40 -4.66 7.06
N LYS A 105 -0.15 -4.73 7.46
CA LYS A 105 0.49 -3.67 8.24
C LYS A 105 1.74 -3.20 7.50
N ILE A 106 1.82 -1.91 7.23
CA ILE A 106 2.98 -1.29 6.61
C ILE A 106 3.66 -0.40 7.64
N ASN A 107 4.91 -0.70 7.92
CA ASN A 107 5.79 0.17 8.68
C ASN A 107 7.01 0.48 7.83
N LEU A 108 7.10 1.71 7.33
CA LEU A 108 8.16 2.11 6.40
C LEU A 108 9.55 1.99 7.03
N LYS A 109 9.65 2.04 8.35
CA LYS A 109 10.92 1.86 9.07
C LYS A 109 11.48 0.44 8.96
N ASN A 110 10.61 -0.54 8.64
CA ASN A 110 10.98 -1.94 8.52
C ASN A 110 11.27 -2.36 7.08
N ILE A 111 11.19 -1.44 6.14
CA ILE A 111 11.52 -1.71 4.73
C ILE A 111 13.03 -1.59 4.57
N THR A 112 13.65 -2.59 3.96
CA THR A 112 15.10 -2.65 3.76
C THR A 112 15.57 -1.65 2.71
N LYS A 113 16.89 -1.42 2.64
CA LYS A 113 17.50 -0.52 1.66
C LYS A 113 17.23 -0.93 0.21
N ASP A 114 16.97 -2.19 -0.05
CA ASP A 114 16.59 -2.68 -1.38
C ASP A 114 15.09 -2.51 -1.66
N GLY A 115 14.36 -1.86 -0.76
CA GLY A 115 12.94 -1.57 -0.93
C GLY A 115 12.01 -2.74 -0.63
N LYS A 116 12.55 -3.83 -0.08
CA LYS A 116 11.74 -5.02 0.24
C LYS A 116 11.38 -5.06 1.73
N ASN A 117 10.34 -5.82 2.03
CA ASN A 117 9.95 -6.06 3.41
C ASN A 117 11.06 -6.83 4.15
N LYS A 118 11.48 -6.31 5.31
CA LYS A 118 12.53 -6.92 6.13
C LYS A 118 12.22 -8.34 6.60
N SER A 119 10.95 -8.69 6.70
CA SER A 119 10.61 -9.86 7.47
C SER A 119 10.77 -11.16 6.71
N GLY A 120 10.92 -11.19 5.38
CA GLY A 120 10.94 -12.47 4.67
C GLY A 120 9.82 -13.41 5.15
N MET A 121 9.13 -13.00 6.19
CA MET A 121 7.99 -13.69 6.75
C MET A 121 6.77 -13.23 5.99
N TYR A 122 6.41 -14.04 5.04
CA TYR A 122 5.05 -14.08 4.58
C TYR A 122 4.17 -14.12 5.82
N ASN A 123 3.39 -13.10 6.02
CA ASN A 123 2.25 -13.26 6.89
C ASN A 123 1.49 -14.44 6.28
N TYR A 124 1.49 -15.57 6.96
CA TYR A 124 0.99 -16.86 6.45
C TYR A 124 -0.44 -16.78 5.90
N TYR A 125 -1.14 -15.72 6.25
CA TYR A 125 -2.52 -15.45 5.83
C TYR A 125 -2.64 -14.32 4.80
N ASN A 126 -1.58 -13.58 4.54
CA ASN A 126 -1.62 -12.43 3.65
C ASN A 126 -0.52 -12.58 2.60
N ASN A 127 -0.89 -13.02 1.40
CA ASN A 127 0.03 -13.17 0.25
C ASN A 127 0.39 -11.80 -0.36
N SER A 128 0.56 -10.79 0.48
CA SER A 128 0.93 -9.45 0.03
C SER A 128 2.44 -9.29 -0.03
N ARG A 129 2.90 -8.71 -1.12
CA ARG A 129 4.31 -8.38 -1.35
C ARG A 129 4.46 -6.87 -1.41
N TYR A 130 5.53 -6.35 -0.83
CA TYR A 130 5.77 -4.92 -0.74
C TYR A 130 7.13 -4.58 -1.33
N THR A 131 7.17 -3.62 -2.24
CA THR A 131 8.40 -3.12 -2.83
C THR A 131 8.39 -1.60 -2.75
N TYR A 132 9.41 -1.02 -2.12
CA TYR A 132 9.52 0.42 -1.97
C TYR A 132 10.68 0.96 -2.79
N ASN A 133 10.37 1.90 -3.69
CA ASN A 133 11.37 2.58 -4.48
C ASN A 133 11.77 3.87 -3.77
N HIS A 134 12.95 3.90 -3.19
CA HIS A 134 13.47 5.03 -2.43
C HIS A 134 13.75 6.27 -3.31
N GLU A 135 13.97 6.08 -4.60
CA GLU A 135 14.28 7.20 -5.51
C GLU A 135 13.05 8.05 -5.80
N ASN A 136 11.90 7.42 -6.02
CA ASN A 136 10.66 8.12 -6.38
C ASN A 136 9.60 8.11 -5.29
N GLY A 137 9.85 7.43 -4.15
CA GLY A 137 8.92 7.38 -3.04
C GLY A 137 7.65 6.56 -3.31
N THR A 138 7.72 5.58 -4.20
CA THR A 138 6.58 4.73 -4.53
C THR A 138 6.63 3.40 -3.78
N LEU A 139 5.57 3.10 -3.04
CA LEU A 139 5.35 1.79 -2.44
C LEU A 139 4.42 0.99 -3.35
N LEU A 140 4.91 -0.12 -3.89
CA LEU A 140 4.09 -1.06 -4.67
C LEU A 140 3.65 -2.20 -3.77
N ILE A 141 2.35 -2.43 -3.72
CA ILE A 141 1.73 -3.51 -2.96
C ILE A 141 1.08 -4.47 -3.97
N GLU A 142 1.52 -5.72 -3.94
CA GLU A 142 1.00 -6.76 -4.81
C GLU A 142 0.34 -7.85 -3.98
N TYR A 143 -0.77 -8.38 -4.46
CA TYR A 143 -1.53 -9.39 -3.75
C TYR A 143 -2.18 -10.35 -4.75
N ASP A 144 -2.20 -11.63 -4.41
CA ASP A 144 -2.91 -12.65 -5.16
C ASP A 144 -4.08 -13.15 -4.30
N TRP A 145 -5.31 -12.84 -4.71
CA TRP A 145 -6.49 -13.33 -4.02
C TRP A 145 -6.58 -14.85 -4.20
N PRO A 146 -6.69 -15.64 -3.11
CA PRO A 146 -6.72 -17.09 -3.23
C PRO A 146 -7.91 -17.62 -4.02
N ASP A 147 -7.66 -18.62 -4.86
CA ASP A 147 -8.71 -19.22 -5.69
C ASP A 147 -9.73 -20.05 -4.89
N ASP A 148 -9.35 -20.46 -3.69
CA ASP A 148 -10.19 -21.23 -2.77
C ASP A 148 -11.03 -20.37 -1.82
N ASP A 149 -10.98 -19.05 -1.99
CA ASP A 149 -11.81 -18.13 -1.19
C ASP A 149 -13.28 -18.32 -1.56
N PRO A 150 -14.19 -18.45 -0.57
CA PRO A 150 -15.63 -18.62 -0.83
C PRO A 150 -16.25 -17.52 -1.71
N GLY A 151 -15.64 -16.33 -1.76
CA GLY A 151 -16.08 -15.26 -2.66
C GLY A 151 -15.85 -15.57 -4.14
N TYR A 152 -15.03 -16.57 -4.42
CA TYR A 152 -14.66 -16.98 -5.76
C TYR A 152 -15.56 -18.10 -6.31
N ASP A 153 -16.01 -18.95 -5.42
CA ASP A 153 -16.72 -20.18 -5.74
C ASP A 153 -18.24 -20.00 -5.71
N SER A 154 -18.83 -19.66 -6.78
CA SER A 154 -20.28 -19.89 -6.79
C SER A 154 -20.87 -19.78 -8.16
#